data_37fe23f73cddb205272b0cab09411e83
#
_entry.id   37fe23f73cddb205272b0cab09411e83
#
_cell.length_a   1.000
_cell.length_b   1.000
_cell.length_c   1.000
_cell.angle_alpha   90.00
_cell.angle_beta   90.00
_cell.angle_gamma   90.00
#
_symmetry.space_group_name_H-M   'P 1'
#
loop_
_entity.id
_entity.type
_entity.pdbx_description
1 polymer ?
#
loop_
_entity_poly.entity_id
_entity_poly.type
_entity_poly.pdbx_seq_one_letter_code
_entity_poly.pdbx_strand_id
1 'polypeptide(L)'
;MKTLAHPDAAAEIRTRILTLTPSDASQWGIMTANQMICHVREAYVYALADIPVDFISLPFPPKVVKHFALKLPTPWPHSTTTIPQLKLDAPGMVCTNFDQDRDTLLASFDSFCALTNHTRDHPFFGTMQHSDWMRWGYLHADHHLRQFNH
;
A
#
# COMPACT_ATOMS: atom_id res chain seq x y z
N MET A 1 5.11 17.31 0.10
CA MET A 1 4.67 15.99 0.63
C MET A 1 5.28 14.91 -0.26
N LYS A 2 5.82 13.84 0.34
CA LYS A 2 6.39 12.70 -0.42
C LYS A 2 5.29 11.94 -1.17
N THR A 3 5.58 11.53 -2.40
CA THR A 3 4.69 10.78 -3.29
C THR A 3 5.52 9.98 -4.27
N LEU A 4 5.06 8.83 -4.73
CA LEU A 4 5.78 7.98 -5.69
C LEU A 4 5.95 8.62 -7.08
N ALA A 5 5.29 9.74 -7.36
CA ALA A 5 5.59 10.54 -8.55
C ALA A 5 6.96 11.25 -8.48
N HIS A 6 7.58 11.33 -7.30
CA HIS A 6 8.92 11.89 -7.12
C HIS A 6 9.95 10.76 -7.07
N PRO A 7 10.95 10.75 -7.98
CA PRO A 7 11.95 9.68 -8.06
C PRO A 7 12.69 9.41 -6.74
N ASP A 8 13.04 10.45 -5.99
CA ASP A 8 13.73 10.32 -4.69
C ASP A 8 12.86 9.59 -3.66
N ALA A 9 11.55 9.87 -3.63
CA ALA A 9 10.63 9.21 -2.72
C ALA A 9 10.39 7.74 -3.13
N ALA A 10 10.33 7.46 -4.42
CA ALA A 10 10.25 6.09 -4.92
C ALA A 10 11.54 5.30 -4.61
N ALA A 11 12.71 5.91 -4.81
CA ALA A 11 14.00 5.30 -4.48
C ALA A 11 14.14 5.03 -2.97
N GLU A 12 13.64 5.94 -2.12
CA GLU A 12 13.60 5.76 -0.67
C GLU A 12 12.78 4.51 -0.29
N ILE A 13 11.54 4.40 -0.78
CA ILE A 13 10.68 3.24 -0.49
C ILE A 13 11.34 1.95 -1.00
N ARG A 14 11.86 1.95 -2.23
CA ARG A 14 12.56 0.80 -2.81
C ARG A 14 13.74 0.35 -1.94
N THR A 15 14.56 1.27 -1.47
CA THR A 15 15.72 0.97 -0.61
C THR A 15 15.27 0.33 0.69
N ARG A 16 14.22 0.87 1.32
CA ARG A 16 13.66 0.31 2.56
C ARG A 16 13.09 -1.10 2.36
N ILE A 17 12.43 -1.38 1.23
CA ILE A 17 11.98 -2.74 0.88
C ILE A 17 13.18 -3.69 0.76
N LEU A 18 14.28 -3.25 0.15
CA LEU A 18 15.48 -4.07 -0.03
C LEU A 18 16.23 -4.35 1.28
N THR A 19 16.08 -3.51 2.28
CA THR A 19 16.71 -3.71 3.60
C THR A 19 15.92 -4.63 4.54
N LEU A 20 14.67 -4.98 4.19
CA LEU A 20 13.86 -5.94 4.96
C LEU A 20 14.50 -7.33 4.98
N THR A 21 14.36 -7.98 6.13
CA THR A 21 14.78 -9.38 6.36
C THR A 21 13.61 -10.23 6.85
N PRO A 22 13.64 -11.56 6.65
CA PRO A 22 12.58 -12.43 7.14
C PRO A 22 12.47 -12.49 8.67
N SER A 23 13.50 -12.05 9.39
CA SER A 23 13.56 -12.00 10.85
C SER A 23 13.08 -10.70 11.47
N ASP A 24 12.75 -9.69 10.65
CA ASP A 24 12.25 -8.41 11.18
C ASP A 24 10.92 -8.61 11.89
N ALA A 25 10.85 -8.11 13.13
CA ALA A 25 9.66 -8.17 13.96
C ALA A 25 8.79 -6.92 13.80
N SER A 26 7.48 -7.13 13.73
CA SER A 26 6.54 -6.02 13.69
C SER A 26 6.49 -5.26 15.02
N GLN A 27 6.47 -3.94 14.95
CA GLN A 27 6.28 -3.05 16.11
C GLN A 27 4.80 -3.00 16.56
N TRP A 28 3.88 -3.33 15.67
CA TRP A 28 2.44 -3.45 15.93
C TRP A 28 1.77 -4.40 14.93
N GLY A 29 0.57 -4.87 15.26
CA GLY A 29 -0.17 -5.81 14.41
C GLY A 29 0.34 -7.23 14.53
N ILE A 30 -0.10 -8.11 13.62
CA ILE A 30 0.12 -9.56 13.69
C ILE A 30 0.88 -10.13 12.49
N MET A 31 1.20 -9.30 11.47
CA MET A 31 1.89 -9.77 10.27
C MET A 31 3.34 -10.13 10.56
N THR A 32 3.81 -11.20 9.93
CA THR A 32 5.25 -11.43 9.74
C THR A 32 5.78 -10.51 8.62
N ALA A 33 7.10 -10.36 8.53
CA ALA A 33 7.72 -9.57 7.46
C ALA A 33 7.32 -10.08 6.06
N ASN A 34 7.26 -11.40 5.86
CA ASN A 34 6.81 -11.97 4.59
C ASN A 34 5.34 -11.68 4.28
N GLN A 35 4.46 -11.79 5.28
CA GLN A 35 3.04 -11.45 5.11
C GLN A 35 2.84 -9.97 4.78
N MET A 36 3.63 -9.08 5.37
CA MET A 36 3.60 -7.65 5.04
C MET A 36 4.03 -7.39 3.59
N ILE A 37 5.11 -8.04 3.12
CA ILE A 37 5.56 -7.97 1.72
C ILE A 37 4.43 -8.39 0.77
N CYS A 38 3.78 -9.54 1.04
CA CYS A 38 2.65 -10.01 0.25
C CYS A 38 1.48 -9.03 0.28
N HIS A 39 1.14 -8.48 1.46
CA HIS A 39 0.06 -7.51 1.61
C HIS A 39 0.31 -6.23 0.79
N VAL A 40 1.50 -5.66 0.86
CA VAL A 40 1.86 -4.45 0.09
C VAL A 40 1.89 -4.74 -1.41
N ARG A 41 2.38 -5.93 -1.83
CA ARG A 41 2.32 -6.39 -3.22
C ARG A 41 0.87 -6.43 -3.72
N GLU A 42 -0.01 -7.12 -3.00
CA GLU A 42 -1.41 -7.25 -3.41
C GLU A 42 -2.14 -5.89 -3.43
N ALA A 43 -1.76 -4.96 -2.56
CA ALA A 43 -2.32 -3.61 -2.60
C ALA A 43 -1.94 -2.87 -3.89
N TYR A 44 -0.71 -2.99 -4.37
CA TYR A 44 -0.32 -2.44 -5.68
C TYR A 44 -0.99 -3.18 -6.83
N VAL A 45 -1.05 -4.51 -6.81
CA VAL A 45 -1.75 -5.32 -7.81
C VAL A 45 -3.23 -4.91 -7.88
N TYR A 46 -3.89 -4.77 -6.73
CA TYR A 46 -5.28 -4.30 -6.65
C TYR A 46 -5.46 -2.90 -7.25
N ALA A 47 -4.54 -1.99 -6.97
CA ALA A 47 -4.58 -0.64 -7.51
C ALA A 47 -4.38 -0.59 -9.04
N LEU A 48 -3.61 -1.53 -9.60
CA LEU A 48 -3.37 -1.68 -11.04
C LEU A 48 -4.50 -2.41 -11.77
N ALA A 49 -5.28 -3.23 -11.06
CA ALA A 49 -6.29 -4.08 -11.67
C ALA A 49 -7.49 -3.25 -12.19
N ASP A 50 -7.99 -3.61 -13.37
CA ASP A 50 -9.24 -3.04 -13.93
C ASP A 50 -10.43 -3.92 -13.50
N ILE A 51 -10.76 -3.85 -12.21
CA ILE A 51 -11.87 -4.60 -11.61
C ILE A 51 -12.84 -3.64 -10.92
N PRO A 52 -14.15 -3.99 -10.85
CA PRO A 52 -15.14 -3.21 -10.09
C PRO A 52 -14.69 -3.03 -8.63
N VAL A 53 -15.03 -1.88 -8.06
CA VAL A 53 -14.71 -1.52 -6.69
C VAL A 53 -15.96 -1.59 -5.83
N ASP A 54 -15.94 -2.44 -4.82
CA ASP A 54 -16.96 -2.47 -3.78
C ASP A 54 -16.68 -1.38 -2.76
N PHE A 55 -17.55 -0.36 -2.68
CA PHE A 55 -17.41 0.72 -1.73
C PHE A 55 -17.72 0.28 -0.30
N ILE A 56 -16.87 0.69 0.61
CA ILE A 56 -17.02 0.42 2.04
C ILE A 56 -17.65 1.64 2.69
N SER A 57 -18.81 1.43 3.35
CA SER A 57 -19.50 2.49 4.07
C SER A 57 -18.70 2.93 5.28
N LEU A 58 -18.44 4.22 5.38
CA LEU A 58 -17.76 4.87 6.49
C LEU A 58 -18.68 5.95 7.11
N PRO A 59 -18.44 6.34 8.37
CA PRO A 59 -19.24 7.40 9.03
C PRO A 59 -19.09 8.77 8.38
N PHE A 60 -18.09 8.96 7.53
CA PHE A 60 -17.82 10.22 6.83
C PHE A 60 -17.83 10.04 5.32
N PRO A 61 -18.17 11.10 4.54
CA PRO A 61 -18.11 11.04 3.08
C PRO A 61 -16.72 10.67 2.56
N PRO A 62 -16.59 9.86 1.49
CA PRO A 62 -15.31 9.40 0.93
C PRO A 62 -14.31 10.53 0.66
N LYS A 63 -14.78 11.70 0.17
CA LYS A 63 -13.93 12.87 -0.09
C LYS A 63 -13.30 13.43 1.20
N VAL A 64 -14.01 13.38 2.32
CA VAL A 64 -13.52 13.83 3.63
C VAL A 64 -12.46 12.85 4.13
N VAL A 65 -12.77 11.54 4.10
CA VAL A 65 -11.82 10.48 4.49
C VAL A 65 -10.55 10.55 3.64
N LYS A 66 -10.69 10.70 2.31
CA LYS A 66 -9.56 10.88 1.39
C LYS A 66 -8.69 12.08 1.77
N HIS A 67 -9.31 13.22 2.04
CA HIS A 67 -8.58 14.43 2.42
C HIS A 67 -7.73 14.20 3.67
N PHE A 68 -8.33 13.65 4.72
CA PHE A 68 -7.59 13.36 5.96
C PHE A 68 -6.49 12.32 5.75
N ALA A 69 -6.77 11.24 5.01
CA ALA A 69 -5.81 10.17 4.80
C ALA A 69 -4.60 10.58 3.94
N LEU A 70 -4.80 11.42 2.91
CA LEU A 70 -3.76 11.72 1.92
C LEU A 70 -3.12 13.09 2.07
N LYS A 71 -3.78 14.07 2.68
CA LYS A 71 -3.32 15.47 2.72
C LYS A 71 -2.77 15.89 4.07
N LEU A 72 -3.10 15.19 5.15
CA LEU A 72 -2.51 15.51 6.45
C LEU A 72 -1.08 14.95 6.56
N PRO A 73 -0.17 15.69 7.22
CA PRO A 73 1.21 15.24 7.42
C PRO A 73 1.36 14.24 8.58
N THR A 74 0.25 13.68 9.05
CA THR A 74 0.24 12.71 10.15
C THR A 74 0.35 11.28 9.63
N PRO A 75 1.07 10.40 10.32
CA PRO A 75 1.07 8.97 10.02
C PRO A 75 -0.34 8.38 10.09
N TRP A 76 -0.60 7.38 9.27
CA TRP A 76 -1.85 6.62 9.39
C TRP A 76 -1.93 5.93 10.76
N PRO A 77 -3.15 5.83 11.34
CA PRO A 77 -3.35 5.12 12.59
C PRO A 77 -2.91 3.66 12.48
N HIS A 78 -2.40 3.11 13.57
CA HIS A 78 -2.12 1.68 13.65
C HIS A 78 -3.42 0.87 13.62
N SER A 79 -3.34 -0.36 13.15
CA SER A 79 -4.46 -1.32 13.13
C SER A 79 -5.71 -0.84 12.37
N THR A 80 -5.52 -0.04 11.32
CA THR A 80 -6.62 0.36 10.42
C THR A 80 -7.12 -0.87 9.67
N THR A 81 -8.45 -1.02 9.60
CA THR A 81 -9.08 -2.12 8.85
C THR A 81 -8.75 -2.01 7.36
N THR A 82 -8.28 -3.11 6.78
CA THR A 82 -8.05 -3.23 5.33
C THR A 82 -9.31 -3.72 4.61
N ILE A 83 -9.31 -3.62 3.28
CA ILE A 83 -10.39 -4.17 2.45
C ILE A 83 -10.37 -5.71 2.45
N PRO A 84 -11.50 -6.39 2.22
CA PRO A 84 -11.56 -7.85 2.27
C PRO A 84 -10.53 -8.55 1.37
N GLN A 85 -10.27 -8.00 0.18
CA GLN A 85 -9.34 -8.56 -0.80
C GLN A 85 -7.87 -8.51 -0.36
N LEU A 86 -7.53 -7.66 0.59
CA LEU A 86 -6.17 -7.47 1.10
C LEU A 86 -5.97 -8.06 2.51
N LYS A 87 -6.94 -8.80 3.05
CA LYS A 87 -6.77 -9.53 4.30
C LYS A 87 -5.81 -10.69 4.12
N LEU A 88 -5.10 -11.08 5.19
CA LEU A 88 -4.14 -12.19 5.16
C LEU A 88 -4.76 -13.54 4.78
N ASP A 89 -6.05 -13.71 5.04
CA ASP A 89 -6.85 -14.91 4.71
C ASP A 89 -7.59 -14.78 3.36
N ALA A 90 -7.37 -13.71 2.61
CA ALA A 90 -7.99 -13.55 1.30
C ALA A 90 -7.45 -14.59 0.29
N PRO A 91 -8.31 -15.15 -0.59
CA PRO A 91 -7.89 -16.20 -1.53
C PRO A 91 -6.73 -15.81 -2.46
N GLY A 92 -6.55 -14.51 -2.75
CA GLY A 92 -5.45 -13.98 -3.55
C GLY A 92 -4.16 -13.73 -2.76
N MET A 93 -4.20 -13.83 -1.43
CA MET A 93 -3.05 -13.57 -0.57
C MET A 93 -2.17 -14.82 -0.46
N VAL A 94 -1.36 -15.05 -1.49
CA VAL A 94 -0.44 -16.20 -1.54
C VAL A 94 0.98 -15.72 -1.25
N CYS A 95 1.54 -16.17 -0.13
CA CYS A 95 2.94 -15.99 0.20
C CYS A 95 3.71 -17.28 -0.07
N THR A 96 4.91 -17.18 -0.63
CA THR A 96 5.78 -18.32 -0.94
C THR A 96 7.02 -18.31 -0.04
N ASN A 97 8.09 -17.70 -0.51
CA ASN A 97 9.28 -17.45 0.30
C ASN A 97 9.65 -15.95 0.24
N PHE A 98 10.34 -15.50 1.26
CA PHE A 98 10.61 -14.08 1.47
C PHE A 98 11.30 -13.40 0.27
N ASP A 99 12.34 -14.00 -0.29
CA ASP A 99 13.09 -13.37 -1.38
C ASP A 99 12.28 -13.28 -2.67
N GLN A 100 11.56 -14.34 -3.02
CA GLN A 100 10.68 -14.36 -4.20
C GLN A 100 9.50 -13.37 -4.02
N ASP A 101 8.91 -13.32 -2.84
CA ASP A 101 7.80 -12.41 -2.55
C ASP A 101 8.28 -10.95 -2.56
N ARG A 102 9.50 -10.66 -2.06
CA ARG A 102 10.11 -9.35 -2.16
C ARG A 102 10.37 -8.92 -3.60
N ASP A 103 10.89 -9.82 -4.44
CA ASP A 103 11.13 -9.54 -5.85
C ASP A 103 9.81 -9.25 -6.60
N THR A 104 8.75 -10.00 -6.32
CA THR A 104 7.43 -9.74 -6.90
C THR A 104 6.79 -8.45 -6.37
N LEU A 105 7.01 -8.09 -5.10
CA LEU A 105 6.63 -6.78 -4.57
C LEU A 105 7.35 -5.66 -5.35
N LEU A 106 8.66 -5.77 -5.53
CA LEU A 106 9.44 -4.77 -6.27
C LEU A 106 8.95 -4.61 -7.71
N ALA A 107 8.62 -5.70 -8.40
CA ALA A 107 8.06 -5.67 -9.75
C ALA A 107 6.68 -4.96 -9.78
N SER A 108 5.80 -5.24 -8.81
CA SER A 108 4.50 -4.58 -8.69
C SER A 108 4.64 -3.10 -8.33
N PHE A 109 5.59 -2.77 -7.47
CA PHE A 109 5.94 -1.40 -7.10
C PHE A 109 6.44 -0.59 -8.32
N ASP A 110 7.35 -1.16 -9.11
CA ASP A 110 7.88 -0.52 -10.32
C ASP A 110 6.75 -0.29 -11.35
N SER A 111 5.88 -1.28 -11.54
CA SER A 111 4.70 -1.14 -12.41
C SER A 111 3.76 -0.05 -11.93
N PHE A 112 3.55 0.06 -10.61
CA PHE A 112 2.73 1.11 -10.01
C PHE A 112 3.36 2.50 -10.19
N CYS A 113 4.67 2.64 -9.98
CA CYS A 113 5.39 3.90 -10.19
C CYS A 113 5.39 4.36 -11.66
N ALA A 114 5.31 3.41 -12.60
CA ALA A 114 5.25 3.71 -14.04
C ALA A 114 3.87 4.18 -14.53
N LEU A 115 2.85 4.17 -13.69
CA LEU A 115 1.51 4.63 -14.07
C LEU A 115 1.54 6.10 -14.53
N THR A 116 0.77 6.37 -15.59
CA THR A 116 0.50 7.72 -16.10
C THR A 116 -0.99 7.92 -16.21
N ASN A 117 -1.50 9.09 -15.81
CA ASN A 117 -2.93 9.46 -15.94
C ASN A 117 -3.92 8.44 -15.34
N HIS A 118 -3.50 7.73 -14.30
CA HIS A 118 -4.31 6.71 -13.65
C HIS A 118 -5.44 7.37 -12.84
N THR A 119 -6.69 7.08 -13.20
CA THR A 119 -7.88 7.50 -12.45
C THR A 119 -8.74 6.28 -12.21
N ARG A 120 -9.04 6.01 -10.94
CA ARG A 120 -9.82 4.84 -10.53
C ARG A 120 -10.45 5.08 -9.17
N ASP A 121 -11.54 4.39 -8.87
CA ASP A 121 -12.16 4.42 -7.55
C ASP A 121 -11.35 3.57 -6.54
N HIS A 122 -11.36 4.04 -5.29
CA HIS A 122 -10.82 3.34 -4.15
C HIS A 122 -11.95 3.04 -3.14
N PRO A 123 -12.01 1.84 -2.51
CA PRO A 123 -13.11 1.43 -1.64
C PRO A 123 -13.49 2.41 -0.53
N PHE A 124 -12.50 3.10 0.05
CA PHE A 124 -12.72 4.07 1.13
C PHE A 124 -12.76 5.53 0.67
N PHE A 125 -12.09 5.87 -0.46
CA PHE A 125 -11.81 7.25 -0.83
C PHE A 125 -12.63 7.74 -2.03
N GLY A 126 -13.42 6.84 -2.66
CA GLY A 126 -14.10 7.14 -3.90
C GLY A 126 -13.11 7.39 -5.03
N THR A 127 -13.49 8.20 -6.00
CA THR A 127 -12.65 8.48 -7.17
C THR A 127 -11.33 9.13 -6.79
N MET A 128 -10.23 8.49 -7.17
CA MET A 128 -8.86 8.96 -6.98
C MET A 128 -8.22 9.29 -8.33
N GLN A 129 -7.62 10.48 -8.41
CA GLN A 129 -6.80 10.89 -9.54
C GLN A 129 -5.39 10.30 -9.43
N HIS A 130 -4.62 10.34 -10.51
CA HIS A 130 -3.23 9.88 -10.53
C HIS A 130 -2.41 10.41 -9.34
N SER A 131 -2.50 11.69 -9.03
CA SER A 131 -1.77 12.29 -7.89
C SER A 131 -2.20 11.72 -6.53
N ASP A 132 -3.48 11.35 -6.38
CA ASP A 132 -3.98 10.72 -5.15
C ASP A 132 -3.41 9.30 -5.02
N TRP A 133 -3.38 8.53 -6.14
CA TRP A 133 -2.81 7.18 -6.18
C TRP A 133 -1.31 7.17 -5.87
N MET A 134 -0.54 8.09 -6.47
CA MET A 134 0.89 8.22 -6.18
C MET A 134 1.16 8.58 -4.71
N ARG A 135 0.31 9.42 -4.11
CA ARG A 135 0.40 9.73 -2.69
C ARG A 135 0.01 8.55 -1.81
N TRP A 136 -1.09 7.87 -2.13
CA TRP A 136 -1.54 6.66 -1.43
C TRP A 136 -0.48 5.57 -1.46
N GLY A 137 0.10 5.31 -2.62
CA GLY A 137 1.12 4.27 -2.78
C GLY A 137 2.35 4.52 -1.89
N TYR A 138 2.79 5.78 -1.80
CA TYR A 138 3.85 6.17 -0.86
C TYR A 138 3.44 5.92 0.61
N LEU A 139 2.28 6.43 1.00
CA LEU A 139 1.81 6.34 2.39
C LEU A 139 1.56 4.91 2.85
N HIS A 140 1.01 4.08 1.96
CA HIS A 140 0.74 2.67 2.25
C HIS A 140 2.04 1.90 2.49
N ALA A 141 3.01 2.02 1.58
CA ALA A 141 4.32 1.41 1.78
C ALA A 141 5.04 1.96 3.03
N ASP A 142 5.07 3.28 3.21
CA ASP A 142 5.69 3.92 4.38
C ASP A 142 5.08 3.44 5.71
N HIS A 143 3.75 3.30 5.76
CA HIS A 143 3.05 2.78 6.94
C HIS A 143 3.54 1.38 7.32
N HIS A 144 3.58 0.48 6.33
CA HIS A 144 3.98 -0.91 6.55
C HIS A 144 5.48 -1.07 6.77
N LEU A 145 6.32 -0.30 6.11
CA LEU A 145 7.77 -0.31 6.37
C LEU A 145 8.08 0.16 7.77
N ARG A 146 7.45 1.23 8.27
CA ARG A 146 7.57 1.66 9.67
C ARG A 146 7.04 0.64 10.66
N GLN A 147 6.05 -0.16 10.26
CA GLN A 147 5.57 -1.28 11.08
C GLN A 147 6.69 -2.28 11.39
N PHE A 148 7.71 -2.38 10.54
CA PHE A 148 8.88 -3.26 10.71
C PHE A 148 10.16 -2.48 10.99
N ASN A 149 10.04 -1.22 11.43
CA ASN A 149 11.16 -0.35 11.82
C ASN A 149 12.13 0.01 10.66
N HIS A 150 11.60 0.04 9.45
CA HIS A 150 12.30 0.47 8.24
C HIS A 150 11.84 1.82 7.72
#